data_fb9d5b817fc5b026031a308fb6960ca0
#
_entry.id   fb9d5b817fc5b026031a308fb6960ca0
#
_cell.length_a   1.000
_cell.length_b   1.000
_cell.length_c   1.000
_cell.angle_alpha   90.00
_cell.angle_beta   90.00
_cell.angle_gamma   90.00
#
_symmetry.space_group_name_H-M   'P 1'
#
loop_
_entity.id
_entity.type
_entity.pdbx_description
1 polymer ?
#
loop_
_entity_poly.entity_id
_entity_poly.type
_entity_poly.pdbx_seq_one_letter_code
_entity_poly.pdbx_strand_id
1 'polypeptide(L)'
;MAIPIIMGQNIGTCVTALISSIGVNRNAKRVAVVHISFNVIGTAVCLILFYGGDMILHFTFLNQAVGAVGIAFCHTAFNVFTTILLLPFSRQLVKRARRLVRTEDTRESFAFLDPLLLRTPGAAVSESVAMAGRMGQAARENICLATDQLSQYRRERETQILQTEDKLDIYEDRLSSALVEISQHGLSMQDMRTVSRLLHAIGDFERIGDHAVNIQESAQELHDKELRFSDSAREELQVLLSALDDILDLTIRSFQAADVETARRVEPLEETIDQLIEEIRSRHIQRLQAGQCTIQLGFVLSDLLTNIERASDHCSNIAVSVIEECSGGPGRHAYLQEVKAGGAFGEDLRRDRKKYHLPEA
;
A
#
# COMPACT_ATOMS: atom_id res chain seq x y z
N MET A 1 -31.63 34.72 -0.80
CA MET A 1 -31.28 33.58 0.11
C MET A 1 -30.22 32.61 -0.50
N ALA A 2 -29.19 33.10 -1.16
CA ALA A 2 -28.18 32.22 -1.77
C ALA A 2 -27.12 31.69 -0.76
N ILE A 3 -26.76 32.46 0.25
CA ILE A 3 -25.65 32.16 1.18
C ILE A 3 -25.83 30.86 1.96
N PRO A 4 -26.96 30.57 2.63
CA PRO A 4 -27.16 29.30 3.31
C PRO A 4 -27.12 28.08 2.38
N ILE A 5 -27.58 28.25 1.13
CA ILE A 5 -27.57 27.19 0.12
C ILE A 5 -26.12 26.88 -0.29
N ILE A 6 -25.30 27.92 -0.53
CA ILE A 6 -23.89 27.79 -0.88
C ILE A 6 -23.13 27.10 0.25
N MET A 7 -23.37 27.50 1.50
CA MET A 7 -22.77 26.87 2.66
C MET A 7 -23.20 25.41 2.83
N GLY A 8 -24.48 25.10 2.55
CA GLY A 8 -25.01 23.75 2.55
C GLY A 8 -24.42 22.85 1.47
N GLN A 9 -24.08 23.39 0.31
CA GLN A 9 -23.37 22.64 -0.76
C GLN A 9 -22.00 22.13 -0.30
N ASN A 10 -21.27 22.90 0.49
CA ASN A 10 -19.97 22.46 1.03
C ASN A 10 -20.12 21.27 1.99
N ILE A 11 -21.20 21.19 2.76
CA ILE A 11 -21.52 19.99 3.55
C ILE A 11 -21.93 18.84 2.60
N GLY A 12 -22.69 19.13 1.54
CA GLY A 12 -23.13 18.14 0.57
C GLY A 12 -21.95 17.44 -0.14
N THR A 13 -20.88 18.15 -0.44
CA THR A 13 -19.66 17.54 -1.03
C THR A 13 -18.96 16.59 -0.09
N CYS A 14 -19.18 16.68 1.23
CA CYS A 14 -18.61 15.74 2.19
C CYS A 14 -19.24 14.35 2.12
N VAL A 15 -20.44 14.22 1.57
CA VAL A 15 -21.13 12.94 1.38
C VAL A 15 -20.34 12.05 0.41
N THR A 16 -19.80 12.63 -0.66
CA THR A 16 -18.96 11.89 -1.60
C THR A 16 -17.68 11.37 -0.94
N ALA A 17 -17.01 12.19 -0.10
CA ALA A 17 -15.86 11.76 0.67
C ALA A 17 -16.21 10.66 1.69
N LEU A 18 -17.40 10.72 2.28
CA LEU A 18 -17.90 9.70 3.20
C LEU A 18 -18.13 8.37 2.47
N ILE A 19 -18.80 8.39 1.31
CA ILE A 19 -19.07 7.22 0.50
C ILE A 19 -17.75 6.61 0.01
N SER A 20 -16.84 7.44 -0.51
CA SER A 20 -15.50 6.99 -0.95
C SER A 20 -14.62 6.45 0.19
N SER A 21 -14.97 6.72 1.45
CA SER A 21 -14.27 6.17 2.62
C SER A 21 -14.76 4.80 3.06
N ILE A 22 -15.83 4.28 2.44
CA ILE A 22 -16.34 2.93 2.70
C ILE A 22 -15.43 1.93 1.98
N GLY A 23 -14.84 1.00 2.70
CA GLY A 23 -13.96 -0.03 2.13
C GLY A 23 -12.49 0.38 1.98
N VAL A 24 -12.11 1.64 2.21
CA VAL A 24 -10.70 2.07 2.14
C VAL A 24 -10.00 1.98 3.50
N ASN A 25 -8.67 2.07 3.44
CA ASN A 25 -7.79 2.01 4.61
C ASN A 25 -8.11 3.11 5.67
N ARG A 26 -7.61 2.90 6.89
CA ARG A 26 -7.92 3.79 8.04
C ARG A 26 -7.43 5.21 7.87
N ASN A 27 -6.31 5.40 7.15
CA ASN A 27 -5.77 6.74 6.91
C ASN A 27 -6.67 7.53 5.96
N ALA A 28 -7.22 6.90 4.93
CA ALA A 28 -8.22 7.52 4.05
C ALA A 28 -9.52 7.86 4.82
N LYS A 29 -9.98 6.99 5.74
CA LYS A 29 -11.12 7.30 6.65
C LYS A 29 -10.83 8.49 7.54
N ARG A 30 -9.60 8.62 8.09
CA ARG A 30 -9.19 9.80 8.87
C ARG A 30 -9.17 11.07 8.06
N VAL A 31 -8.70 11.03 6.81
CA VAL A 31 -8.75 12.16 5.88
C VAL A 31 -10.19 12.58 5.60
N ALA A 32 -11.08 11.62 5.34
CA ALA A 32 -12.52 11.89 5.17
C ALA A 32 -13.13 12.56 6.42
N VAL A 33 -12.81 12.09 7.62
CA VAL A 33 -13.27 12.69 8.89
C VAL A 33 -12.73 14.11 9.07
N VAL A 34 -11.48 14.38 8.72
CA VAL A 34 -10.91 15.75 8.75
C VAL A 34 -11.66 16.64 7.76
N HIS A 35 -11.88 16.19 6.54
CA HIS A 35 -12.60 16.94 5.50
C HIS A 35 -14.06 17.27 5.91
N ILE A 36 -14.78 16.27 6.44
CA ILE A 36 -16.15 16.48 6.95
C ILE A 36 -16.14 17.47 8.13
N SER A 37 -15.23 17.28 9.09
CA SER A 37 -15.13 18.15 10.27
C SER A 37 -14.80 19.59 9.88
N PHE A 38 -13.89 19.77 8.91
CA PHE A 38 -13.51 21.10 8.39
C PHE A 38 -14.74 21.83 7.79
N ASN A 39 -15.48 21.17 6.91
CA ASN A 39 -16.64 21.78 6.26
C ASN A 39 -17.81 22.02 7.23
N VAL A 40 -18.09 21.08 8.13
CA VAL A 40 -19.19 21.24 9.11
C VAL A 40 -18.86 22.36 10.11
N ILE A 41 -17.67 22.39 10.68
CA ILE A 41 -17.25 23.43 11.64
C ILE A 41 -17.18 24.78 10.93
N GLY A 42 -16.58 24.84 9.73
CA GLY A 42 -16.47 26.05 8.93
C GLY A 42 -17.85 26.64 8.60
N THR A 43 -18.78 25.80 8.15
CA THR A 43 -20.15 26.21 7.86
C THR A 43 -20.87 26.73 9.13
N ALA A 44 -20.76 26.01 10.24
CA ALA A 44 -21.40 26.43 11.50
C ALA A 44 -20.86 27.79 11.98
N VAL A 45 -19.54 27.98 11.98
CA VAL A 45 -18.92 29.23 12.39
C VAL A 45 -19.30 30.38 11.45
N CYS A 46 -19.25 30.15 10.12
CA CYS A 46 -19.65 31.17 9.14
C CYS A 46 -21.11 31.56 9.26
N LEU A 47 -22.02 30.60 9.48
CA LEU A 47 -23.45 30.91 9.69
C LEU A 47 -23.66 31.76 10.95
N ILE A 48 -23.01 31.39 12.07
CA ILE A 48 -23.13 32.15 13.33
C ILE A 48 -22.57 33.57 13.16
N LEU A 49 -21.41 33.74 12.54
CA LEU A 49 -20.81 35.04 12.31
C LEU A 49 -21.64 35.88 11.34
N PHE A 50 -22.15 35.28 10.29
CA PHE A 50 -22.91 35.96 9.25
C PHE A 50 -24.29 36.44 9.77
N TYR A 51 -25.06 35.53 10.38
CA TYR A 51 -26.38 35.90 10.91
C TYR A 51 -26.28 36.73 12.20
N GLY A 52 -25.28 36.49 13.03
CA GLY A 52 -24.96 37.33 14.19
C GLY A 52 -24.54 38.73 13.78
N GLY A 53 -23.76 38.85 12.70
CA GLY A 53 -23.38 40.13 12.08
C GLY A 53 -24.59 40.85 11.48
N ASP A 54 -25.44 40.14 10.76
CA ASP A 54 -26.69 40.71 10.18
C ASP A 54 -27.64 41.24 11.24
N MET A 55 -27.76 40.58 12.38
CA MET A 55 -28.59 41.02 13.50
C MET A 55 -28.13 42.38 14.08
N ILE A 56 -26.84 42.69 13.97
CA ILE A 56 -26.24 43.95 14.47
C ILE A 56 -26.14 45.01 13.38
N LEU A 57 -25.70 44.63 12.16
CA LEU A 57 -25.34 45.55 11.08
C LEU A 57 -26.41 45.70 10.01
N HIS A 58 -27.46 44.87 10.02
CA HIS A 58 -28.64 44.90 9.11
C HIS A 58 -28.15 44.95 7.63
N PHE A 59 -27.57 43.90 7.13
CA PHE A 59 -26.99 43.81 5.78
C PHE A 59 -28.04 43.94 4.70
N THR A 60 -28.10 45.11 4.02
CA THR A 60 -29.07 45.43 2.98
C THR A 60 -28.93 44.57 1.71
N PHE A 61 -27.75 44.02 1.45
CA PHE A 61 -27.49 43.20 0.26
C PHE A 61 -28.11 41.79 0.33
N LEU A 62 -28.57 41.35 1.48
CA LEU A 62 -29.19 40.01 1.64
C LEU A 62 -30.47 39.83 0.81
N ASN A 63 -31.16 40.90 0.49
CA ASN A 63 -32.40 40.91 -0.27
C ASN A 63 -32.17 41.13 -1.77
N GLN A 64 -30.91 41.26 -2.23
CA GLN A 64 -30.61 41.43 -3.64
C GLN A 64 -30.49 40.10 -4.37
N ALA A 65 -30.88 40.08 -5.65
CA ALA A 65 -30.70 38.92 -6.51
C ALA A 65 -29.18 38.76 -6.84
N VAL A 66 -28.67 37.56 -6.68
CA VAL A 66 -27.28 37.24 -6.94
C VAL A 66 -27.14 36.43 -8.23
N GLY A 67 -26.33 36.93 -9.18
CA GLY A 67 -25.99 36.22 -10.41
C GLY A 67 -24.91 35.15 -10.19
N ALA A 68 -24.60 34.36 -11.24
CA ALA A 68 -23.63 33.27 -11.20
C ALA A 68 -22.23 33.70 -10.67
N VAL A 69 -21.76 34.87 -11.09
CA VAL A 69 -20.46 35.42 -10.64
C VAL A 69 -20.44 35.68 -9.13
N GLY A 70 -21.56 36.26 -8.61
CA GLY A 70 -21.70 36.53 -7.18
C GLY A 70 -21.74 35.23 -6.34
N ILE A 71 -22.38 34.18 -6.86
CA ILE A 71 -22.41 32.86 -6.23
C ILE A 71 -20.99 32.29 -6.16
N ALA A 72 -20.23 32.32 -7.27
CA ALA A 72 -18.84 31.85 -7.32
C ALA A 72 -17.94 32.64 -6.36
N PHE A 73 -18.11 33.96 -6.31
CA PHE A 73 -17.36 34.80 -5.38
C PHE A 73 -17.65 34.46 -3.91
N CYS A 74 -18.92 34.30 -3.54
CA CYS A 74 -19.32 33.90 -2.18
C CYS A 74 -18.72 32.52 -1.81
N HIS A 75 -18.72 31.57 -2.75
CA HIS A 75 -18.14 30.24 -2.54
C HIS A 75 -16.64 30.30 -2.29
N THR A 76 -15.92 31.05 -3.11
CA THR A 76 -14.47 31.26 -2.95
C THR A 76 -14.15 31.98 -1.64
N ALA A 77 -14.84 33.08 -1.34
CA ALA A 77 -14.65 33.84 -0.11
C ALA A 77 -14.89 32.98 1.14
N PHE A 78 -15.96 32.15 1.13
CA PHE A 78 -16.24 31.21 2.21
C PHE A 78 -15.09 30.21 2.40
N ASN A 79 -14.62 29.57 1.33
CA ASN A 79 -13.56 28.56 1.44
C ASN A 79 -12.24 29.16 1.91
N VAL A 80 -11.84 30.33 1.39
CA VAL A 80 -10.63 31.02 1.82
C VAL A 80 -10.73 31.43 3.28
N PHE A 81 -11.85 32.03 3.69
CA PHE A 81 -12.07 32.44 5.08
C PHE A 81 -12.02 31.25 6.03
N THR A 82 -12.73 30.16 5.71
CA THR A 82 -12.76 28.95 6.53
C THR A 82 -11.36 28.32 6.63
N THR A 83 -10.60 28.33 5.54
CA THR A 83 -9.22 27.81 5.54
C THR A 83 -8.33 28.62 6.47
N ILE A 84 -8.34 29.94 6.36
CA ILE A 84 -7.55 30.83 7.24
C ILE A 84 -7.96 30.65 8.71
N LEU A 85 -9.25 30.54 8.98
CA LEU A 85 -9.78 30.38 10.33
C LEU A 85 -9.39 29.04 10.96
N LEU A 86 -9.46 27.94 10.20
CA LEU A 86 -9.23 26.59 10.73
C LEU A 86 -7.78 26.08 10.59
N LEU A 87 -6.94 26.75 9.80
CA LEU A 87 -5.54 26.37 9.64
C LEU A 87 -4.77 26.27 10.97
N PRO A 88 -4.90 27.21 11.92
CA PRO A 88 -4.25 27.10 13.24
C PRO A 88 -4.73 25.90 14.06
N PHE A 89 -5.92 25.38 13.76
CA PHE A 89 -6.55 24.26 14.46
C PHE A 89 -6.38 22.92 13.73
N SER A 90 -5.59 22.88 12.67
CA SER A 90 -5.36 21.66 11.85
C SER A 90 -4.91 20.47 12.69
N ARG A 91 -3.97 20.68 13.63
CA ARG A 91 -3.49 19.64 14.54
C ARG A 91 -4.60 19.08 15.45
N GLN A 92 -5.54 19.92 15.88
CA GLN A 92 -6.68 19.47 16.69
C GLN A 92 -7.69 18.68 15.86
N LEU A 93 -7.93 19.08 14.61
CA LEU A 93 -8.78 18.32 13.67
C LEU A 93 -8.21 16.93 13.41
N VAL A 94 -6.92 16.82 13.13
CA VAL A 94 -6.23 15.54 12.97
C VAL A 94 -6.31 14.69 14.26
N LYS A 95 -6.08 15.30 15.43
CA LYS A 95 -6.20 14.60 16.72
C LYS A 95 -7.62 14.07 16.97
N ARG A 96 -8.66 14.81 16.57
CA ARG A 96 -10.06 14.37 16.64
C ARG A 96 -10.34 13.24 15.67
N ALA A 97 -9.85 13.32 14.42
CA ALA A 97 -10.00 12.26 13.44
C ALA A 97 -9.35 10.95 13.91
N ARG A 98 -8.15 11.01 14.50
CA ARG A 98 -7.49 9.85 15.11
C ARG A 98 -8.25 9.25 16.31
N ARG A 99 -9.04 10.05 17.03
CA ARG A 99 -9.90 9.57 18.13
C ARG A 99 -11.21 8.94 17.63
N LEU A 100 -11.78 9.46 16.55
CA LEU A 100 -13.04 8.96 15.97
C LEU A 100 -12.80 7.68 15.15
N VAL A 101 -11.74 7.65 14.36
CA VAL A 101 -11.26 6.45 13.68
C VAL A 101 -10.23 5.80 14.59
N ARG A 102 -10.73 5.16 15.66
CA ARG A 102 -9.90 4.41 16.59
C ARG A 102 -9.25 3.25 15.85
N THR A 103 -7.94 3.12 16.02
CA THR A 103 -7.31 1.83 16.02
C THR A 103 -7.90 1.08 17.22
N GLU A 104 -8.50 -0.07 17.04
CA GLU A 104 -8.50 -1.02 18.14
C GLU A 104 -7.03 -1.14 18.52
N ASP A 105 -6.73 -0.72 19.75
CA ASP A 105 -5.46 -1.01 20.39
C ASP A 105 -5.38 -2.54 20.45
N THR A 106 -4.91 -3.16 19.39
CA THR A 106 -4.26 -4.44 19.46
C THR A 106 -2.97 -4.18 20.22
N ARG A 107 -3.13 -3.92 21.52
CA ARG A 107 -2.07 -3.88 22.52
C ARG A 107 -1.48 -5.27 22.77
N GLU A 108 -1.79 -6.21 21.88
CA GLU A 108 -1.18 -7.53 21.93
C GLU A 108 0.10 -7.51 21.10
N SER A 109 1.17 -7.48 21.84
CA SER A 109 2.51 -8.02 21.54
C SER A 109 3.37 -7.40 20.46
N PHE A 110 3.21 -6.14 20.07
CA PHE A 110 4.36 -5.44 19.50
C PHE A 110 5.03 -4.61 20.61
N ALA A 111 5.93 -5.24 21.36
CA ALA A 111 6.91 -4.51 22.13
C ALA A 111 7.77 -3.73 21.13
N PHE A 112 7.28 -2.53 20.75
CA PHE A 112 8.09 -1.55 20.04
C PHE A 112 9.34 -1.29 20.85
N LEU A 113 10.42 -0.99 20.14
CA LEU A 113 11.73 -0.68 20.67
C LEU A 113 11.58 0.01 22.03
N ASP A 114 12.02 -0.67 23.09
CA ASP A 114 12.06 -0.09 24.42
C ASP A 114 12.84 1.24 24.32
N PRO A 115 12.30 2.36 24.84
CA PRO A 115 13.05 3.63 24.89
C PRO A 115 14.44 3.50 25.51
N LEU A 116 14.69 2.48 26.30
CA LEU A 116 16.01 2.12 26.81
C LEU A 116 16.96 1.64 25.70
N LEU A 117 16.46 0.99 24.64
CA LEU A 117 17.27 0.56 23.50
C LEU A 117 17.81 1.74 22.69
N LEU A 118 17.10 2.86 22.66
CA LEU A 118 17.58 4.10 22.01
C LEU A 118 18.89 4.63 22.63
N ARG A 119 19.21 4.24 23.88
CA ARG A 119 20.48 4.53 24.51
C ARG A 119 21.65 3.66 23.99
N THR A 120 21.32 2.62 23.24
CA THR A 120 22.31 1.70 22.63
C THR A 120 21.95 1.54 21.16
N PRO A 121 22.33 2.53 20.30
CA PRO A 121 21.85 2.61 18.92
C PRO A 121 22.07 1.35 18.09
N GLY A 122 23.22 0.68 18.23
CA GLY A 122 23.48 -0.57 17.50
C GLY A 122 22.55 -1.72 17.89
N ALA A 123 22.13 -1.81 19.18
CA ALA A 123 21.14 -2.80 19.62
C ALA A 123 19.75 -2.48 19.06
N ALA A 124 19.40 -1.18 19.01
CA ALA A 124 18.14 -0.72 18.41
C ALA A 124 18.07 -1.04 16.91
N VAL A 125 19.17 -0.85 16.17
CA VAL A 125 19.28 -1.24 14.75
C VAL A 125 19.10 -2.74 14.59
N SER A 126 19.75 -3.56 15.41
CA SER A 126 19.65 -5.02 15.34
C SER A 126 18.23 -5.51 15.61
N GLU A 127 17.53 -4.95 16.61
CA GLU A 127 16.11 -5.28 16.86
C GLU A 127 15.21 -4.82 15.71
N SER A 128 15.50 -3.66 15.10
CA SER A 128 14.77 -3.17 13.93
C SER A 128 14.90 -4.13 12.74
N VAL A 129 16.08 -4.73 12.50
CA VAL A 129 16.27 -5.78 11.48
C VAL A 129 15.38 -6.99 11.77
N ALA A 130 15.35 -7.46 13.02
CA ALA A 130 14.52 -8.59 13.40
C ALA A 130 13.01 -8.27 13.23
N MET A 131 12.59 -7.05 13.54
CA MET A 131 11.20 -6.60 13.34
C MET A 131 10.83 -6.53 11.86
N ALA A 132 11.69 -5.95 11.01
CA ALA A 132 11.47 -5.91 9.57
C ALA A 132 11.42 -7.32 8.96
N GLY A 133 12.25 -8.26 9.46
CA GLY A 133 12.17 -9.67 9.07
C GLY A 133 10.84 -10.33 9.43
N ARG A 134 10.26 -10.02 10.59
CA ARG A 134 8.90 -10.48 10.98
C ARG A 134 7.82 -9.87 10.10
N MET A 135 7.98 -8.59 9.73
CA MET A 135 7.08 -7.91 8.80
C MET A 135 7.09 -8.59 7.42
N GLY A 136 8.27 -8.88 6.88
CA GLY A 136 8.41 -9.60 5.61
C GLY A 136 7.76 -10.99 5.65
N GLN A 137 7.96 -11.73 6.74
CA GLN A 137 7.32 -13.03 6.92
C GLN A 137 5.78 -12.93 6.94
N ALA A 138 5.23 -11.92 7.63
CA ALA A 138 3.79 -11.68 7.66
C ALA A 138 3.24 -11.28 6.28
N ALA A 139 4.00 -10.48 5.50
CA ALA A 139 3.61 -10.12 4.13
C ALA A 139 3.57 -11.34 3.21
N ARG A 140 4.57 -12.25 3.28
CA ARG A 140 4.55 -13.52 2.55
C ARG A 140 3.35 -14.38 2.92
N GLU A 141 3.13 -14.58 4.21
CA GLU A 141 1.99 -15.39 4.69
C GLU A 141 0.66 -14.80 4.20
N ASN A 142 0.56 -13.48 4.12
CA ASN A 142 -0.62 -12.80 3.60
C ASN A 142 -0.84 -13.04 2.11
N ILE A 143 0.22 -12.97 1.29
CA ILE A 143 0.17 -13.32 -0.14
C ILE A 143 -0.25 -14.78 -0.33
N CYS A 144 0.38 -15.73 0.39
CA CYS A 144 0.02 -17.14 0.31
C CYS A 144 -1.45 -17.38 0.67
N LEU A 145 -1.94 -16.71 1.72
CA LEU A 145 -3.33 -16.80 2.12
C LEU A 145 -4.29 -16.24 1.05
N ALA A 146 -3.91 -15.13 0.41
CA ALA A 146 -4.70 -14.50 -0.65
C ALA A 146 -4.72 -15.36 -1.93
N THR A 147 -3.59 -15.94 -2.31
CA THR A 147 -3.52 -16.85 -3.48
C THR A 147 -4.29 -18.15 -3.27
N ASP A 148 -4.33 -18.70 -2.06
CA ASP A 148 -5.16 -19.83 -1.70
C ASP A 148 -6.67 -19.55 -1.92
N GLN A 149 -7.11 -18.30 -1.73
CA GLN A 149 -8.50 -17.89 -1.94
C GLN A 149 -8.96 -18.00 -3.40
N LEU A 150 -8.04 -17.94 -4.36
CA LEU A 150 -8.34 -18.14 -5.79
C LEU A 150 -8.89 -19.56 -6.08
N SER A 151 -8.47 -20.53 -5.30
CA SER A 151 -8.92 -21.93 -5.42
C SER A 151 -10.08 -22.25 -4.52
N GLN A 152 -10.10 -21.74 -3.30
CA GLN A 152 -11.10 -22.02 -2.28
C GLN A 152 -11.39 -20.76 -1.44
N TYR A 153 -12.35 -19.97 -1.90
CA TYR A 153 -12.77 -18.75 -1.22
C TYR A 153 -13.42 -19.06 0.15
N ARG A 154 -12.97 -18.33 1.18
CA ARG A 154 -13.51 -18.40 2.56
C ARG A 154 -13.53 -16.99 3.17
N ARG A 155 -14.67 -16.57 3.63
CA ARG A 155 -14.87 -15.21 4.19
C ARG A 155 -14.06 -14.95 5.46
N GLU A 156 -13.75 -15.98 6.23
CA GLU A 156 -12.89 -15.87 7.41
C GLU A 156 -11.45 -15.50 7.04
N ARG A 157 -10.94 -16.04 5.92
CA ARG A 157 -9.59 -15.73 5.41
C ARG A 157 -9.49 -14.30 4.87
N GLU A 158 -10.54 -13.81 4.19
CA GLU A 158 -10.62 -12.41 3.77
C GLU A 158 -10.41 -11.47 4.95
N THR A 159 -11.15 -11.68 6.07
CA THR A 159 -10.98 -10.88 7.28
C THR A 159 -9.56 -10.97 7.83
N GLN A 160 -8.92 -12.13 7.79
CA GLN A 160 -7.56 -12.33 8.25
C GLN A 160 -6.55 -11.59 7.37
N ILE A 161 -6.73 -11.60 6.04
CA ILE A 161 -5.87 -10.90 5.07
C ILE A 161 -5.90 -9.39 5.33
N LEU A 162 -7.10 -8.80 5.46
CA LEU A 162 -7.27 -7.39 5.76
C LEU A 162 -6.69 -6.99 7.12
N GLN A 163 -6.84 -7.85 8.15
CA GLN A 163 -6.24 -7.60 9.46
C GLN A 163 -4.71 -7.67 9.43
N THR A 164 -4.14 -8.50 8.57
CA THR A 164 -2.68 -8.61 8.43
C THR A 164 -2.13 -7.39 7.71
N GLU A 165 -2.77 -6.90 6.65
CA GLU A 165 -2.40 -5.66 5.98
C GLU A 165 -2.48 -4.46 6.93
N ASP A 166 -3.57 -4.28 7.68
CA ASP A 166 -3.69 -3.26 8.73
C ASP A 166 -2.50 -3.31 9.75
N LYS A 167 -1.98 -4.51 10.05
CA LYS A 167 -0.80 -4.68 10.91
C LYS A 167 0.48 -4.27 10.21
N LEU A 168 0.65 -4.60 8.93
CA LEU A 168 1.82 -4.22 8.13
C LEU A 168 1.93 -2.70 8.01
N ASP A 169 0.83 -1.99 7.76
CA ASP A 169 0.73 -0.53 7.80
C ASP A 169 1.24 0.05 9.13
N ILE A 170 0.79 -0.53 10.26
CA ILE A 170 1.22 -0.10 11.59
C ILE A 170 2.72 -0.36 11.81
N TYR A 171 3.23 -1.47 11.30
CA TYR A 171 4.65 -1.79 11.38
C TYR A 171 5.49 -0.79 10.60
N GLU A 172 5.09 -0.49 9.37
CA GLU A 172 5.78 0.48 8.51
C GLU A 172 5.86 1.86 9.21
N ASP A 173 4.72 2.45 9.61
CA ASP A 173 4.65 3.79 10.24
C ASP A 173 5.50 3.88 11.51
N ARG A 174 5.47 2.84 12.35
CA ARG A 174 6.18 2.85 13.63
C ARG A 174 7.66 2.55 13.48
N LEU A 175 8.01 1.59 12.63
CA LEU A 175 9.41 1.22 12.41
C LEU A 175 10.15 2.33 11.67
N SER A 176 9.52 2.97 10.66
CA SER A 176 10.04 4.16 10.01
C SER A 176 10.32 5.28 11.00
N SER A 177 9.36 5.58 11.87
CA SER A 177 9.51 6.62 12.90
C SER A 177 10.64 6.31 13.87
N ALA A 178 10.76 5.05 14.30
CA ALA A 178 11.83 4.61 15.20
C ALA A 178 13.20 4.68 14.53
N LEU A 179 13.32 4.27 13.26
CA LEU A 179 14.57 4.33 12.49
C LEU A 179 15.04 5.77 12.28
N VAL A 180 14.12 6.70 12.03
CA VAL A 180 14.44 8.14 11.95
C VAL A 180 14.95 8.65 13.30
N GLU A 181 14.35 8.25 14.42
CA GLU A 181 14.81 8.63 15.76
C GLU A 181 16.19 8.03 16.06
N ILE A 182 16.40 6.74 15.77
CA ILE A 182 17.69 6.06 15.94
C ILE A 182 18.79 6.77 15.11
N SER A 183 18.49 7.21 13.89
CA SER A 183 19.46 7.88 13.01
C SER A 183 19.99 9.20 13.55
N GLN A 184 19.30 9.81 14.52
CA GLN A 184 19.74 11.05 15.20
C GLN A 184 20.77 10.81 16.31
N HIS A 185 20.99 9.53 16.69
CA HIS A 185 21.95 9.13 17.70
C HIS A 185 23.22 8.59 17.03
N GLY A 186 24.39 9.08 17.32
CA GLY A 186 25.68 8.77 16.73
C GLY A 186 25.91 7.31 16.30
N LEU A 187 25.40 6.95 15.13
CA LEU A 187 25.51 5.63 14.52
C LEU A 187 26.90 5.40 13.91
N SER A 188 27.36 4.16 13.91
CA SER A 188 28.47 3.75 13.06
C SER A 188 28.08 3.86 11.56
N MET A 189 29.08 3.91 10.67
CA MET A 189 28.84 3.91 9.22
C MET A 189 28.08 2.64 8.78
N GLN A 190 28.35 1.51 9.42
CA GLN A 190 27.65 0.25 9.15
C GLN A 190 26.19 0.33 9.59
N ASP A 191 25.92 0.76 10.81
CA ASP A 191 24.53 0.92 11.30
C ASP A 191 23.72 1.90 10.44
N MET A 192 24.37 2.98 9.97
CA MET A 192 23.70 3.95 9.08
C MET A 192 23.29 3.32 7.74
N ARG A 193 24.13 2.45 7.16
CA ARG A 193 23.79 1.69 5.95
C ARG A 193 22.62 0.73 6.22
N THR A 194 22.67 0.01 7.34
CA THR A 194 21.57 -0.87 7.76
C THR A 194 20.26 -0.11 7.95
N VAL A 195 20.27 1.06 8.59
CA VAL A 195 19.09 1.92 8.73
C VAL A 195 18.56 2.35 7.36
N SER A 196 19.43 2.74 6.43
CA SER A 196 19.02 3.09 5.07
C SER A 196 18.35 1.93 4.35
N ARG A 197 18.94 0.73 4.41
CA ARG A 197 18.33 -0.49 3.87
C ARG A 197 16.95 -0.76 4.47
N LEU A 198 16.86 -0.67 5.81
CA LEU A 198 15.60 -0.93 6.52
C LEU A 198 14.50 0.02 6.07
N LEU A 199 14.78 1.33 5.93
CA LEU A 199 13.80 2.33 5.49
C LEU A 199 13.25 2.05 4.09
N HIS A 200 14.03 1.43 3.20
CA HIS A 200 13.54 1.00 1.90
C HIS A 200 12.75 -0.32 2.01
N ALA A 201 13.32 -1.33 2.69
CA ALA A 201 12.74 -2.66 2.74
C ALA A 201 11.37 -2.70 3.45
N ILE A 202 11.16 -1.89 4.50
CA ILE A 202 9.87 -1.88 5.21
C ILE A 202 8.73 -1.36 4.33
N GLY A 203 9.00 -0.36 3.47
CA GLY A 203 8.02 0.11 2.50
C GLY A 203 7.71 -0.94 1.42
N ASP A 204 8.74 -1.69 0.95
CA ASP A 204 8.52 -2.78 0.00
C ASP A 204 7.76 -3.95 0.64
N PHE A 205 7.98 -4.29 1.91
CA PHE A 205 7.19 -5.30 2.62
C PHE A 205 5.73 -4.89 2.83
N GLU A 206 5.45 -3.62 3.12
CA GLU A 206 4.09 -3.08 3.19
C GLU A 206 3.40 -3.21 1.84
N ARG A 207 4.07 -2.83 0.75
CA ARG A 207 3.55 -2.95 -0.62
C ARG A 207 3.22 -4.39 -1.01
N ILE A 208 4.05 -5.36 -0.61
CA ILE A 208 3.73 -6.78 -0.80
C ILE A 208 2.44 -7.14 -0.05
N GLY A 209 2.23 -6.59 1.15
CA GLY A 209 0.98 -6.74 1.91
C GLY A 209 -0.24 -6.16 1.20
N ASP A 210 -0.12 -4.95 0.60
CA ASP A 210 -1.15 -4.31 -0.22
C ASP A 210 -1.55 -5.19 -1.41
N HIS A 211 -0.57 -5.81 -2.08
CA HIS A 211 -0.84 -6.71 -3.20
C HIS A 211 -1.58 -7.98 -2.77
N ALA A 212 -1.43 -8.45 -1.52
CA ALA A 212 -2.23 -9.55 -1.00
C ALA A 212 -3.72 -9.18 -0.92
N VAL A 213 -4.06 -7.95 -0.52
CA VAL A 213 -5.44 -7.46 -0.50
C VAL A 213 -6.01 -7.39 -1.91
N ASN A 214 -5.26 -6.86 -2.88
CA ASN A 214 -5.71 -6.79 -4.28
C ASN A 214 -5.93 -8.18 -4.90
N ILE A 215 -5.09 -9.17 -4.58
CA ILE A 215 -5.27 -10.57 -4.98
C ILE A 215 -6.52 -11.16 -4.32
N GLN A 216 -6.78 -10.85 -3.05
CA GLN A 216 -8.00 -11.23 -2.34
C GLN A 216 -9.25 -10.63 -2.99
N GLU A 217 -9.22 -9.37 -3.41
CA GLU A 217 -10.33 -8.73 -4.14
C GLU A 217 -10.62 -9.46 -5.46
N SER A 218 -9.58 -9.86 -6.19
CA SER A 218 -9.72 -10.69 -7.40
C SER A 218 -10.37 -12.06 -7.09
N ALA A 219 -10.00 -12.70 -5.99
CA ALA A 219 -10.61 -13.95 -5.55
C ALA A 219 -12.09 -13.78 -5.14
N GLN A 220 -12.42 -12.68 -4.47
CA GLN A 220 -13.79 -12.31 -4.13
C GLN A 220 -14.62 -12.08 -5.40
N GLU A 221 -14.09 -11.35 -6.38
CA GLU A 221 -14.79 -11.13 -7.65
C GLU A 221 -15.10 -12.42 -8.39
N LEU A 222 -14.14 -13.36 -8.43
CA LEU A 222 -14.38 -14.70 -8.99
C LEU A 222 -15.52 -15.43 -8.26
N HIS A 223 -15.53 -15.37 -6.93
CA HIS A 223 -16.55 -16.01 -6.11
C HIS A 223 -17.93 -15.37 -6.31
N ASP A 224 -18.05 -14.06 -6.19
CA ASP A 224 -19.31 -13.31 -6.22
C ASP A 224 -19.99 -13.36 -7.59
N LYS A 225 -19.19 -13.44 -8.66
CA LYS A 225 -19.67 -13.56 -10.05
C LYS A 225 -19.72 -14.99 -10.55
N GLU A 226 -19.44 -15.99 -9.71
CA GLU A 226 -19.38 -17.39 -10.08
C GLU A 226 -18.46 -17.71 -11.27
N LEU A 227 -17.40 -16.92 -11.45
CA LEU A 227 -16.43 -17.09 -12.52
C LEU A 227 -15.41 -18.15 -12.16
N ARG A 228 -14.98 -18.94 -13.15
CA ARG A 228 -13.96 -19.97 -12.98
C ARG A 228 -12.98 -19.97 -14.14
N PHE A 229 -11.70 -20.03 -13.81
CA PHE A 229 -10.67 -20.30 -14.81
C PHE A 229 -10.80 -21.73 -15.37
N SER A 230 -10.44 -21.92 -16.63
CA SER A 230 -10.32 -23.26 -17.22
C SER A 230 -9.24 -24.08 -16.49
N ASP A 231 -9.28 -25.41 -16.65
CA ASP A 231 -8.30 -26.28 -16.02
C ASP A 231 -6.87 -25.91 -16.47
N SER A 232 -6.65 -25.67 -17.77
CA SER A 232 -5.36 -25.22 -18.27
C SER A 232 -4.91 -23.88 -17.67
N ALA A 233 -5.80 -22.89 -17.54
CA ALA A 233 -5.45 -21.61 -16.92
C ALA A 233 -5.14 -21.76 -15.42
N ARG A 234 -5.79 -22.69 -14.72
CA ARG A 234 -5.50 -22.98 -13.31
C ARG A 234 -4.13 -23.64 -13.13
N GLU A 235 -3.76 -24.57 -14.02
CA GLU A 235 -2.43 -25.18 -14.03
C GLU A 235 -1.33 -24.14 -14.33
N GLU A 236 -1.55 -23.26 -15.30
CA GLU A 236 -0.64 -22.14 -15.61
C GLU A 236 -0.46 -21.21 -14.39
N LEU A 237 -1.55 -20.81 -13.75
CA LEU A 237 -1.51 -19.98 -12.54
C LEU A 237 -0.81 -20.70 -11.38
N GLN A 238 -0.97 -22.00 -11.21
CA GLN A 238 -0.31 -22.75 -10.14
C GLN A 238 1.22 -22.74 -10.29
N VAL A 239 1.75 -22.80 -11.52
CA VAL A 239 3.18 -22.65 -11.80
C VAL A 239 3.65 -21.25 -11.39
N LEU A 240 2.92 -20.20 -11.79
CA LEU A 240 3.24 -18.82 -11.47
C LEU A 240 3.22 -18.56 -9.96
N LEU A 241 2.19 -19.05 -9.25
CA LEU A 241 2.05 -18.90 -7.80
C LEU A 241 3.15 -19.64 -7.03
N SER A 242 3.63 -20.79 -7.55
CA SER A 242 4.78 -21.48 -6.97
C SER A 242 6.07 -20.66 -7.12
N ALA A 243 6.27 -20.00 -8.26
CA ALA A 243 7.41 -19.10 -8.46
C ALA A 243 7.34 -17.87 -7.54
N LEU A 244 6.13 -17.32 -7.35
CA LEU A 244 5.89 -16.20 -6.42
C LEU A 244 6.21 -16.58 -4.97
N ASP A 245 5.81 -17.75 -4.50
CA ASP A 245 6.15 -18.18 -3.12
C ASP A 245 7.66 -18.38 -2.95
N ASP A 246 8.35 -18.94 -3.95
CA ASP A 246 9.78 -19.13 -3.90
C ASP A 246 10.58 -17.81 -3.93
N ILE A 247 10.15 -16.81 -4.70
CA ILE A 247 10.82 -15.49 -4.71
C ILE A 247 10.63 -14.76 -3.38
N LEU A 248 9.44 -14.83 -2.78
CA LEU A 248 9.16 -14.28 -1.45
C LEU A 248 10.05 -14.95 -0.38
N ASP A 249 10.16 -16.28 -0.41
CA ASP A 249 11.02 -17.03 0.53
C ASP A 249 12.50 -16.66 0.38
N LEU A 250 13.01 -16.60 -0.86
CA LEU A 250 14.39 -16.19 -1.12
C LEU A 250 14.65 -14.76 -0.61
N THR A 251 13.75 -13.84 -0.87
CA THR A 251 13.86 -12.44 -0.47
C THR A 251 13.92 -12.30 1.04
N ILE A 252 13.03 -12.96 1.77
CA ILE A 252 12.97 -12.87 3.23
C ILE A 252 14.21 -13.50 3.85
N ARG A 253 14.65 -14.66 3.38
CA ARG A 253 15.87 -15.31 3.87
C ARG A 253 17.11 -14.47 3.62
N SER A 254 17.27 -13.92 2.41
CA SER A 254 18.39 -13.04 2.09
C SER A 254 18.41 -11.79 2.96
N PHE A 255 17.25 -11.20 3.20
CA PHE A 255 17.10 -10.00 4.04
C PHE A 255 17.45 -10.29 5.51
N GLN A 256 16.93 -11.37 6.09
CA GLN A 256 17.15 -11.73 7.49
C GLN A 256 18.62 -12.13 7.78
N ALA A 257 19.25 -12.84 6.84
CA ALA A 257 20.63 -13.29 6.98
C ALA A 257 21.66 -12.27 6.46
N ALA A 258 21.24 -11.18 5.83
CA ALA A 258 22.08 -10.28 5.04
C ALA A 258 22.95 -11.05 4.02
N ASP A 259 22.37 -12.08 3.40
CA ASP A 259 23.08 -13.02 2.51
C ASP A 259 23.00 -12.56 1.06
N VAL A 260 24.12 -12.05 0.56
CA VAL A 260 24.27 -11.53 -0.81
C VAL A 260 24.12 -12.64 -1.85
N GLU A 261 24.59 -13.85 -1.59
CA GLU A 261 24.50 -14.94 -2.57
C GLU A 261 23.05 -15.39 -2.77
N THR A 262 22.27 -15.46 -1.68
CA THR A 262 20.82 -15.71 -1.78
C THR A 262 20.09 -14.52 -2.44
N ALA A 263 20.47 -13.28 -2.13
CA ALA A 263 19.86 -12.08 -2.72
C ALA A 263 20.07 -12.01 -4.24
N ARG A 264 21.24 -12.41 -4.75
CA ARG A 264 21.55 -12.46 -6.19
C ARG A 264 20.65 -13.40 -6.99
N ARG A 265 20.04 -14.38 -6.34
CA ARG A 265 19.14 -15.36 -6.98
C ARG A 265 17.71 -14.82 -7.15
N VAL A 266 17.38 -13.70 -6.52
CA VAL A 266 16.05 -13.12 -6.62
C VAL A 266 15.79 -12.55 -8.01
N GLU A 267 16.71 -11.80 -8.59
CA GLU A 267 16.57 -11.16 -9.90
C GLU A 267 16.34 -12.15 -11.06
N PRO A 268 17.08 -13.30 -11.18
CA PRO A 268 16.78 -14.30 -12.20
C PRO A 268 15.39 -14.92 -12.07
N LEU A 269 14.88 -15.07 -10.84
CA LEU A 269 13.56 -15.61 -10.58
C LEU A 269 12.47 -14.59 -10.90
N GLU A 270 12.69 -13.31 -10.61
CA GLU A 270 11.80 -12.21 -11.02
C GLU A 270 11.66 -12.13 -12.54
N GLU A 271 12.77 -12.16 -13.29
CA GLU A 271 12.76 -12.20 -14.75
C GLU A 271 12.02 -13.45 -15.30
N THR A 272 12.07 -14.58 -14.56
CA THR A 272 11.32 -15.79 -14.90
C THR A 272 9.81 -15.58 -14.68
N ILE A 273 9.42 -14.92 -13.58
CA ILE A 273 8.03 -14.58 -13.26
C ILE A 273 7.45 -13.67 -14.35
N ASP A 274 8.17 -12.64 -14.77
CA ASP A 274 7.76 -11.73 -15.83
C ASP A 274 7.48 -12.48 -17.14
N GLN A 275 8.35 -13.41 -17.50
CA GLN A 275 8.14 -14.21 -18.70
C GLN A 275 6.95 -15.16 -18.60
N LEU A 276 6.71 -15.76 -17.43
CA LEU A 276 5.51 -16.57 -17.18
C LEU A 276 4.24 -15.73 -17.32
N ILE A 277 4.24 -14.51 -16.79
CA ILE A 277 3.13 -13.56 -16.87
C ILE A 277 2.81 -13.22 -18.34
N GLU A 278 3.82 -12.88 -19.13
CA GLU A 278 3.63 -12.56 -20.54
C GLU A 278 3.11 -13.79 -21.34
N GLU A 279 3.60 -14.99 -21.05
CA GLU A 279 3.13 -16.20 -21.70
C GLU A 279 1.69 -16.54 -21.30
N ILE A 280 1.33 -16.44 -20.01
CA ILE A 280 -0.05 -16.66 -19.53
C ILE A 280 -1.01 -15.63 -20.17
N ARG A 281 -0.59 -14.36 -20.24
CA ARG A 281 -1.36 -13.28 -20.90
C ARG A 281 -1.59 -13.59 -22.38
N SER A 282 -0.57 -14.05 -23.10
CA SER A 282 -0.66 -14.44 -24.50
C SER A 282 -1.61 -15.63 -24.71
N ARG A 283 -1.49 -16.69 -23.90
CA ARG A 283 -2.37 -17.88 -23.97
C ARG A 283 -3.82 -17.53 -23.62
N HIS A 284 -4.04 -16.61 -22.67
CA HIS A 284 -5.39 -16.13 -22.36
C HIS A 284 -6.03 -15.40 -23.54
N ILE A 285 -5.28 -14.55 -24.26
CA ILE A 285 -5.76 -13.86 -25.47
C ILE A 285 -6.17 -14.90 -26.54
N GLN A 286 -5.40 -15.96 -26.74
CA GLN A 286 -5.74 -17.03 -27.66
C GLN A 286 -7.05 -17.75 -27.26
N ARG A 287 -7.23 -18.07 -25.97
CA ARG A 287 -8.47 -18.65 -25.43
C ARG A 287 -9.67 -17.72 -25.62
N LEU A 288 -9.46 -16.41 -25.45
CA LEU A 288 -10.51 -15.41 -25.69
C LEU A 288 -10.92 -15.35 -27.16
N GLN A 289 -9.95 -15.35 -28.09
CA GLN A 289 -10.22 -15.38 -29.53
C GLN A 289 -10.91 -16.67 -29.99
N ALA A 290 -10.62 -17.78 -29.34
CA ALA A 290 -11.26 -19.07 -29.57
C ALA A 290 -12.66 -19.18 -28.91
N GLY A 291 -13.15 -18.17 -28.19
CA GLY A 291 -14.42 -18.20 -27.47
C GLY A 291 -14.45 -19.14 -26.26
N GLN A 292 -13.29 -19.52 -25.74
CA GLN A 292 -13.14 -20.47 -24.62
C GLN A 292 -13.16 -19.76 -23.24
N CYS A 293 -13.10 -18.44 -23.23
CA CYS A 293 -13.20 -17.66 -21.99
C CYS A 293 -13.95 -16.33 -22.25
N THR A 294 -14.31 -15.63 -21.17
CA THR A 294 -15.06 -14.39 -21.22
C THR A 294 -14.13 -13.18 -21.03
N ILE A 295 -14.51 -12.02 -21.60
CA ILE A 295 -13.81 -10.74 -21.40
C ILE A 295 -13.73 -10.40 -19.90
N GLN A 296 -14.77 -10.70 -19.14
CA GLN A 296 -14.85 -10.43 -17.71
C GLN A 296 -13.78 -11.20 -16.93
N LEU A 297 -13.57 -12.48 -17.28
CA LEU A 297 -12.50 -13.30 -16.70
C LEU A 297 -11.10 -12.75 -17.08
N GLY A 298 -10.99 -12.12 -18.28
CA GLY A 298 -9.77 -11.47 -18.73
C GLY A 298 -9.37 -10.28 -17.88
N PHE A 299 -10.32 -9.47 -17.40
CA PHE A 299 -10.04 -8.37 -16.47
C PHE A 299 -9.51 -8.90 -15.13
N VAL A 300 -10.18 -9.88 -14.54
CA VAL A 300 -9.74 -10.47 -13.27
C VAL A 300 -8.34 -11.09 -13.40
N LEU A 301 -8.07 -11.79 -14.49
CA LEU A 301 -6.73 -12.34 -14.75
C LEU A 301 -5.68 -11.24 -14.89
N SER A 302 -5.99 -10.16 -15.63
CA SER A 302 -5.06 -9.04 -15.82
C SER A 302 -4.70 -8.37 -14.50
N ASP A 303 -5.68 -8.13 -13.63
CA ASP A 303 -5.47 -7.53 -12.32
C ASP A 303 -4.63 -8.46 -11.43
N LEU A 304 -4.93 -9.76 -11.43
CA LEU A 304 -4.17 -10.77 -10.70
C LEU A 304 -2.70 -10.81 -11.15
N LEU A 305 -2.45 -10.90 -12.46
CA LEU A 305 -1.10 -10.93 -13.03
C LEU A 305 -0.32 -9.66 -12.69
N THR A 306 -0.96 -8.49 -12.76
CA THR A 306 -0.31 -7.21 -12.41
C THR A 306 0.07 -7.14 -10.93
N ASN A 307 -0.75 -7.67 -10.02
CA ASN A 307 -0.42 -7.68 -8.59
C ASN A 307 0.70 -8.68 -8.27
N ILE A 308 0.77 -9.81 -8.96
CA ILE A 308 1.87 -10.77 -8.85
C ILE A 308 3.19 -10.17 -9.36
N GLU A 309 3.18 -9.53 -10.54
CA GLU A 309 4.30 -8.81 -11.14
C GLU A 309 4.87 -7.78 -10.16
N ARG A 310 4.02 -6.92 -9.62
CA ARG A 310 4.43 -5.89 -8.65
C ARG A 310 4.97 -6.46 -7.34
N ALA A 311 4.41 -7.56 -6.85
CA ALA A 311 4.92 -8.22 -5.65
C ALA A 311 6.33 -8.79 -5.90
N SER A 312 6.62 -9.35 -7.08
CA SER A 312 7.96 -9.80 -7.46
C SER A 312 8.94 -8.65 -7.65
N ASP A 313 8.52 -7.52 -8.22
CA ASP A 313 9.29 -6.27 -8.31
C ASP A 313 9.76 -5.79 -6.93
N HIS A 314 8.88 -5.79 -5.93
CA HIS A 314 9.23 -5.43 -4.55
C HIS A 314 10.23 -6.41 -3.94
N CYS A 315 10.16 -7.69 -4.26
CA CYS A 315 11.17 -8.69 -3.86
C CYS A 315 12.55 -8.34 -4.44
N SER A 316 12.63 -8.00 -5.72
CA SER A 316 13.87 -7.55 -6.38
C SER A 316 14.43 -6.29 -5.69
N ASN A 317 13.58 -5.30 -5.37
CA ASN A 317 14.00 -4.09 -4.67
C ASN A 317 14.65 -4.39 -3.31
N ILE A 318 14.05 -5.27 -2.52
CA ILE A 318 14.57 -5.68 -1.23
C ILE A 318 15.92 -6.40 -1.40
N ALA A 319 16.02 -7.34 -2.35
CA ALA A 319 17.25 -8.08 -2.61
C ALA A 319 18.41 -7.15 -3.03
N VAL A 320 18.14 -6.18 -3.92
CA VAL A 320 19.11 -5.16 -4.31
C VAL A 320 19.59 -4.36 -3.09
N SER A 321 18.70 -3.97 -2.18
CA SER A 321 19.06 -3.24 -0.98
C SER A 321 20.01 -4.03 -0.04
N VAL A 322 19.83 -5.35 0.04
CA VAL A 322 20.74 -6.25 0.78
C VAL A 322 22.13 -6.27 0.16
N ILE A 323 22.19 -6.31 -1.15
CA ILE A 323 23.47 -6.36 -1.87
C ILE A 323 24.22 -5.03 -1.78
N GLU A 324 23.53 -3.90 -1.93
CA GLU A 324 24.09 -2.55 -1.80
C GLU A 324 24.70 -2.31 -0.42
N GLU A 325 24.03 -2.75 0.65
CA GLU A 325 24.56 -2.62 2.01
C GLU A 325 25.91 -3.34 2.17
N CYS A 326 26.01 -4.57 1.66
CA CYS A 326 27.20 -5.41 1.83
C CYS A 326 28.34 -5.04 0.88
N SER A 327 28.05 -4.59 -0.34
CA SER A 327 29.04 -4.35 -1.38
C SER A 327 29.64 -2.94 -1.34
N GLY A 328 28.96 -1.97 -0.72
CA GLY A 328 29.42 -0.57 -0.70
C GLY A 328 29.51 0.06 -2.11
N GLY A 329 28.84 -0.55 -3.09
CA GLY A 329 29.00 -0.35 -4.52
C GLY A 329 28.12 0.74 -5.13
N PRO A 330 28.20 0.93 -6.44
CA PRO A 330 27.45 1.94 -7.18
C PRO A 330 25.94 1.61 -7.12
N GLY A 331 25.12 2.68 -7.16
CA GLY A 331 23.68 2.61 -6.98
C GLY A 331 22.95 1.60 -7.89
N ARG A 332 21.74 1.28 -7.51
CA ARG A 332 20.81 0.24 -8.02
C ARG A 332 20.89 -0.05 -9.53
N HIS A 333 20.88 0.98 -10.39
CA HIS A 333 20.92 0.78 -11.85
C HIS A 333 22.24 0.20 -12.36
N ALA A 334 23.37 0.59 -11.79
CA ALA A 334 24.69 0.08 -12.21
C ALA A 334 24.86 -1.37 -11.77
N TYR A 335 24.36 -1.71 -10.57
CA TYR A 335 24.39 -3.08 -10.07
C TYR A 335 23.55 -4.05 -10.91
N LEU A 336 22.31 -3.70 -11.23
CA LEU A 336 21.43 -4.53 -12.08
C LEU A 336 22.03 -4.79 -13.46
N GLN A 337 22.70 -3.78 -14.06
CA GLN A 337 23.41 -3.96 -15.32
C GLN A 337 24.61 -4.92 -15.17
N GLU A 338 25.35 -4.83 -14.09
CA GLU A 338 26.49 -5.70 -13.81
C GLU A 338 26.07 -7.15 -13.54
N VAL A 339 24.98 -7.36 -12.80
CA VAL A 339 24.40 -8.68 -12.51
C VAL A 339 23.86 -9.33 -13.78
N LYS A 340 23.08 -8.61 -14.57
CA LYS A 340 22.55 -9.13 -15.86
C LYS A 340 23.64 -9.43 -16.89
N ALA A 341 24.80 -8.82 -16.80
CA ALA A 341 25.98 -9.12 -17.64
C ALA A 341 26.80 -10.33 -17.15
N GLY A 342 26.58 -10.80 -15.92
CA GLY A 342 27.35 -11.89 -15.30
C GLY A 342 26.89 -13.28 -15.73
N GLY A 343 27.84 -14.24 -15.89
CA GLY A 343 27.54 -15.62 -16.30
C GLY A 343 26.66 -16.39 -15.31
N ALA A 344 26.77 -16.12 -14.00
CA ALA A 344 25.96 -16.74 -12.95
C ALA A 344 24.46 -16.42 -13.10
N PHE A 345 24.11 -15.18 -13.46
CA PHE A 345 22.73 -14.79 -13.75
C PHE A 345 22.10 -15.65 -14.84
N GLY A 346 22.83 -15.84 -15.94
CA GLY A 346 22.35 -16.67 -17.05
C GLY A 346 22.18 -18.15 -16.72
N GLU A 347 22.97 -18.68 -15.77
CA GLU A 347 22.82 -20.06 -15.29
C GLU A 347 21.61 -20.20 -14.37
N ASP A 348 21.42 -19.28 -13.43
CA ASP A 348 20.26 -19.24 -12.55
C ASP A 348 18.96 -19.04 -13.34
N LEU A 349 18.93 -18.11 -14.29
CA LEU A 349 17.78 -17.89 -15.16
C LEU A 349 17.40 -19.16 -15.96
N ARG A 350 18.39 -19.89 -16.51
CA ARG A 350 18.14 -21.16 -17.22
C ARG A 350 17.60 -22.24 -16.30
N ARG A 351 18.10 -22.31 -15.06
CA ARG A 351 17.62 -23.25 -14.04
C ARG A 351 16.15 -22.94 -13.68
N ASP A 352 15.82 -21.67 -13.44
CA ASP A 352 14.50 -21.25 -12.99
C ASP A 352 13.48 -21.41 -14.13
N ARG A 353 13.81 -21.07 -15.38
CA ARG A 353 12.98 -21.37 -16.57
C ARG A 353 12.72 -22.86 -16.77
N LYS A 354 13.68 -23.72 -16.42
CA LYS A 354 13.48 -25.18 -16.48
C LYS A 354 12.58 -25.69 -15.36
N LYS A 355 12.65 -25.04 -14.18
CA LYS A 355 11.81 -25.37 -13.02
C LYS A 355 10.37 -24.92 -13.22
N TYR A 356 10.19 -23.70 -13.72
CA TYR A 356 8.89 -23.06 -13.89
C TYR A 356 8.53 -22.95 -15.38
N HIS A 357 8.13 -24.05 -15.99
CA HIS A 357 7.62 -24.05 -17.36
C HIS A 357 6.12 -24.30 -17.34
N LEU A 358 5.37 -23.59 -18.20
CA LEU A 358 3.95 -23.79 -18.34
C LEU A 358 3.66 -25.13 -19.02
N PRO A 359 2.55 -25.81 -18.66
CA PRO A 359 2.11 -27.03 -19.36
C PRO A 359 2.01 -26.82 -20.86
N GLU A 360 2.22 -27.86 -21.65
CA GLU A 360 1.96 -27.81 -23.08
C GLU A 360 0.49 -27.50 -23.33
N ALA A 361 0.20 -26.58 -24.30
CA ALA A 361 -1.12 -26.05 -24.56
C ALA A 361 -2.06 -27.07 -25.24
#